data_fab6dc3f66fdbb7b61fa561a1c0fea61
#
_entry.id   fab6dc3f66fdbb7b61fa561a1c0fea61
#
_cell.length_a   1.000
_cell.length_b   1.000
_cell.length_c   1.000
_cell.angle_alpha   90.00
_cell.angle_beta   90.00
_cell.angle_gamma   90.00
#
_symmetry.space_group_name_H-M   'P 1'
#
loop_
_entity.id
_entity.type
_entity.pdbx_description
1 polymer ?
#
loop_
_entity_poly.entity_id
_entity_poly.type
_entity_poly.pdbx_seq_one_letter_code
_entity_poly.pdbx_strand_id
1 'polypeptide(L)'
;MVAQSESPFAQKESVQKMYKLLKRVFPICSTYTSNIPTYPGGYWAWAFCSKTVEPLSYFAEDRYEDIVKTCKIYNRDYHNARFALPNYLKELL
;
A
#
# COMPACT_ATOMS: atom_id res chain seq x y z
N MET A 1 6.16 -7.10 5.76
CA MET A 1 5.12 -6.58 6.68
C MET A 1 4.19 -5.68 5.90
N VAL A 2 2.90 -5.77 6.16
CA VAL A 2 1.91 -4.79 5.73
C VAL A 2 1.26 -4.20 6.99
N ALA A 3 1.06 -2.89 7.02
CA ALA A 3 0.43 -2.21 8.14
C ALA A 3 -0.58 -1.17 7.65
N GLN A 4 -1.65 -1.02 8.37
CA GLN A 4 -2.62 0.04 8.15
C GLN A 4 -1.97 1.40 8.50
N SER A 5 -2.06 2.36 7.60
CA SER A 5 -1.44 3.68 7.77
C SER A 5 -2.43 4.84 7.70
N GLU A 6 -3.66 4.58 8.06
CA GLU A 6 -4.72 5.57 8.27
C GLU A 6 -5.22 6.27 6.99
N SER A 7 -6.10 7.25 7.18
CA SER A 7 -6.57 8.11 6.09
C SER A 7 -5.51 9.15 5.74
N PRO A 8 -4.98 9.15 4.52
CA PRO A 8 -3.97 10.14 4.13
C PRO A 8 -4.54 11.55 3.99
N PHE A 9 -5.87 11.68 3.94
CA PHE A 9 -6.55 12.97 3.88
C PHE A 9 -6.86 13.52 5.28
N ALA A 10 -7.46 12.70 6.14
CA ALA A 10 -7.93 13.13 7.45
C ALA A 10 -6.86 13.06 8.55
N GLN A 11 -5.84 12.21 8.38
CA GLN A 11 -4.85 11.91 9.43
C GLN A 11 -3.41 12.08 8.95
N LYS A 12 -3.14 13.18 8.26
CA LYS A 12 -1.85 13.49 7.63
C LYS A 12 -0.64 13.34 8.57
N GLU A 13 -0.74 13.92 9.76
CA GLU A 13 0.36 13.89 10.73
C GLU A 13 0.67 12.47 11.21
N SER A 14 -0.35 11.65 11.43
CA SER A 14 -0.19 10.25 11.81
C SER A 14 0.50 9.46 10.71
N VAL A 15 0.09 9.67 9.46
CA VAL A 15 0.72 9.06 8.28
C VAL A 15 2.20 9.45 8.19
N GLN A 16 2.52 10.74 8.25
CA GLN A 16 3.90 11.22 8.20
C GLN A 16 4.78 10.64 9.30
N LYS A 17 4.27 10.66 10.54
CA LYS A 17 4.98 10.13 11.71
C LYS A 17 5.26 8.64 11.58
N MET A 18 4.28 7.88 11.13
CA MET A 18 4.40 6.44 10.93
C MET A 18 5.48 6.13 9.88
N TYR A 19 5.41 6.75 8.70
CA TYR A 19 6.39 6.49 7.64
C TYR A 19 7.80 6.91 8.00
N LYS A 20 7.96 7.99 8.75
CA LYS A 20 9.27 8.40 9.29
C LYS A 20 9.90 7.33 10.18
N LEU A 21 9.09 6.63 10.96
CA LEU A 21 9.55 5.52 11.80
C LEU A 21 9.83 4.25 10.98
N LEU A 22 8.93 3.89 10.09
CA LEU A 22 9.07 2.68 9.27
C LEU A 22 10.31 2.71 8.37
N LYS A 23 10.62 3.85 7.77
CA LYS A 23 11.82 4.03 6.94
C LYS A 23 13.15 3.90 7.70
N ARG A 24 13.14 4.00 9.03
CA ARG A 24 14.32 3.73 9.87
C ARG A 24 14.58 2.24 10.05
N VAL A 25 13.54 1.43 9.93
CA VAL A 25 13.58 -0.01 10.22
C VAL A 25 13.68 -0.83 8.93
N PHE A 26 12.98 -0.37 7.88
CA PHE A 26 12.88 -1.11 6.62
C PHE A 26 13.53 -0.36 5.47
N PRO A 27 14.46 -0.98 4.74
CA PRO A 27 15.07 -0.37 3.55
C PRO A 27 14.07 -0.16 2.40
N ILE A 28 13.03 -0.99 2.34
CA ILE A 28 11.93 -0.88 1.37
C ILE A 28 10.67 -0.54 2.15
N CYS A 29 10.14 0.65 1.91
CA CYS A 29 8.93 1.13 2.54
C CYS A 29 8.10 1.87 1.49
N SER A 30 7.10 1.19 0.97
CA SER A 30 6.20 1.67 -0.08
C SER A 30 4.80 1.88 0.47
N THR A 31 4.04 2.73 -0.19
CA THR A 31 2.64 2.98 0.14
C THR A 31 1.74 2.48 -0.98
N TYR A 32 0.66 1.85 -0.63
CA TYR A 32 -0.43 1.59 -1.56
C TYR A 32 -1.76 2.02 -0.95
N THR A 33 -2.76 2.21 -1.79
CA THR A 33 -4.07 2.68 -1.37
C THR A 33 -5.16 1.72 -1.81
N SER A 34 -6.25 1.70 -1.05
CA SER A 34 -7.44 0.95 -1.42
C SER A 34 -8.70 1.65 -0.91
N ASN A 35 -9.83 1.29 -1.49
CA ASN A 35 -11.13 1.73 -1.01
C ASN A 35 -11.64 0.77 0.05
N ILE A 36 -11.95 1.30 1.23
CA ILE A 36 -12.58 0.57 2.33
C ILE A 36 -13.92 1.25 2.62
N PRO A 37 -15.03 0.76 2.09
CA PRO A 37 -16.33 1.44 2.18
C PRO A 37 -16.82 1.74 3.59
N THR A 38 -16.38 0.93 4.56
CA THR A 38 -16.76 1.08 5.97
C THR A 38 -15.90 2.08 6.75
N TYR A 39 -14.81 2.59 6.14
CA TYR A 39 -13.95 3.58 6.76
C TYR A 39 -14.34 5.00 6.32
N PRO A 40 -14.17 6.01 7.20
CA PRO A 40 -14.49 7.40 6.86
C PRO A 40 -13.76 7.87 5.60
N GLY A 41 -14.53 8.36 4.61
CA GLY A 41 -14.01 8.79 3.33
C GLY A 41 -13.68 7.66 2.34
N GLY A 42 -13.64 6.41 2.78
CA GLY A 42 -13.42 5.22 1.93
C GLY A 42 -12.02 5.06 1.35
N TYR A 43 -11.20 6.10 1.31
CA TYR A 43 -9.83 6.08 0.76
C TYR A 43 -8.82 5.88 1.88
N TRP A 44 -8.07 4.78 1.81
CA TRP A 44 -7.19 4.35 2.89
C TRP A 44 -5.79 4.00 2.40
N ALA A 45 -4.78 4.33 3.19
CA ALA A 45 -3.39 4.03 2.90
C ALA A 45 -2.88 2.84 3.71
N TRP A 46 -1.95 2.11 3.11
CA TRP A 46 -1.32 0.92 3.67
C TRP A 46 0.18 1.00 3.45
N ALA A 47 0.95 0.72 4.48
CA ALA A 47 2.39 0.60 4.37
C ALA A 47 2.79 -0.83 4.00
N PHE A 48 3.53 -0.96 2.90
CA PHE A 48 4.24 -2.18 2.55
C PHE A 48 5.70 -2.02 2.93
N CYS A 49 6.20 -2.86 3.82
CA CYS A 49 7.57 -2.78 4.30
C CYS A 49 8.27 -4.13 4.12
N SER A 50 9.47 -4.08 3.55
CA SER A 50 10.26 -5.27 3.26
C SER A 50 11.76 -5.01 3.46
N LYS A 51 12.51 -6.06 3.71
CA LYS A 51 13.98 -6.01 3.74
C LYS A 51 14.59 -6.22 2.35
N THR A 52 13.91 -6.95 1.47
CA THR A 52 14.49 -7.42 0.20
C THR A 52 13.54 -7.37 -0.99
N VAL A 53 12.23 -7.32 -0.77
CA VAL A 53 11.23 -7.45 -1.83
C VAL A 53 10.62 -6.11 -2.19
N GLU A 54 10.77 -5.71 -3.45
CA GLU A 54 10.08 -4.57 -4.04
C GLU A 54 8.69 -4.98 -4.52
N PRO A 55 7.62 -4.25 -4.14
CA PRO A 55 6.26 -4.71 -4.41
C PRO A 55 5.84 -4.67 -5.88
N LEU A 56 6.54 -3.89 -6.71
CA LEU A 56 6.25 -3.79 -8.15
C LEU A 56 7.23 -4.56 -9.03
N SER A 57 8.38 -4.94 -8.50
CA SER A 57 9.43 -5.66 -9.24
C SER A 57 9.37 -7.16 -9.04
N TYR A 58 8.80 -7.61 -7.94
CA TYR A 58 8.65 -9.03 -7.64
C TYR A 58 7.18 -9.43 -7.68
N PHE A 59 6.88 -10.42 -8.49
CA PHE A 59 5.55 -10.98 -8.62
C PHE A 59 5.63 -12.50 -8.64
N ALA A 60 4.92 -13.16 -7.72
CA ALA A 60 4.93 -14.62 -7.61
C ALA A 60 3.97 -15.24 -8.65
N GLU A 61 4.41 -15.37 -9.89
CA GLU A 61 3.61 -15.83 -11.03
C GLU A 61 2.87 -17.14 -10.76
N ASP A 62 3.59 -18.14 -10.23
CA ASP A 62 3.02 -19.46 -9.97
C ASP A 62 1.82 -19.41 -9.02
N ARG A 63 1.94 -18.62 -7.97
CA ARG A 63 0.85 -18.43 -6.99
C ARG A 63 -0.26 -17.53 -7.52
N TYR A 64 0.08 -16.57 -8.37
CA TYR A 64 -0.89 -15.63 -8.91
C TYR A 64 -1.95 -16.32 -9.75
N GLU A 65 -1.55 -17.21 -10.64
CA GLU A 65 -2.48 -17.91 -11.53
C GLU A 65 -3.55 -18.70 -10.77
N ASP A 66 -3.20 -19.27 -9.64
CA ASP A 66 -4.14 -19.99 -8.78
C ASP A 66 -5.03 -19.05 -7.97
N ILE A 67 -4.44 -18.02 -7.38
CA ILE A 67 -5.15 -17.05 -6.52
C ILE A 67 -6.16 -16.24 -7.33
N VAL A 68 -5.77 -15.72 -8.49
CA VAL A 68 -6.61 -14.81 -9.29
C VAL A 68 -7.92 -15.45 -9.75
N LYS A 69 -7.95 -16.75 -9.95
CA LYS A 69 -9.17 -17.51 -10.34
C LYS A 69 -10.30 -17.37 -9.33
N THR A 70 -9.96 -17.17 -8.06
CA THR A 70 -10.94 -17.05 -6.96
C THR A 70 -11.10 -15.64 -6.44
N CYS A 71 -10.22 -14.70 -6.83
CA CYS A 71 -10.29 -13.31 -6.41
C CYS A 71 -11.32 -12.53 -7.22
N LYS A 72 -12.17 -11.77 -6.52
CA LYS A 72 -13.15 -10.87 -7.15
C LYS A 72 -12.63 -9.46 -7.37
N ILE A 73 -11.62 -9.07 -6.62
CA ILE A 73 -11.08 -7.69 -6.62
C ILE A 73 -9.64 -7.67 -7.11
N TYR A 74 -8.83 -8.61 -6.63
CA TYR A 74 -7.41 -8.62 -6.89
C TYR A 74 -7.06 -9.18 -8.27
N ASN A 75 -6.25 -8.43 -9.00
CA ASN A 75 -5.55 -8.84 -10.22
C ASN A 75 -4.25 -8.01 -10.36
N ARG A 76 -3.43 -8.34 -11.36
CA ARG A 76 -2.14 -7.67 -11.59
C ARG A 76 -2.29 -6.16 -11.83
N ASP A 77 -3.22 -5.75 -12.67
CA ASP A 77 -3.42 -4.33 -12.97
C ASP A 77 -3.90 -3.57 -11.75
N TYR A 78 -4.79 -4.17 -10.97
CA TYR A 78 -5.25 -3.60 -9.71
C TYR A 78 -4.11 -3.48 -8.70
N HIS A 79 -3.23 -4.49 -8.60
CA HIS A 79 -2.03 -4.45 -7.76
C HIS A 79 -1.15 -3.24 -8.12
N ASN A 80 -0.78 -3.11 -9.39
CA ASN A 80 0.05 -2.01 -9.87
C ASN A 80 -0.59 -0.64 -9.63
N ALA A 81 -1.89 -0.51 -9.94
CA ALA A 81 -2.64 0.73 -9.76
C ALA A 81 -2.70 1.20 -8.30
N ARG A 82 -2.70 0.29 -7.34
CA ARG A 82 -2.74 0.67 -5.90
C ARG A 82 -1.49 1.38 -5.42
N PHE A 83 -0.34 1.17 -6.08
CA PHE A 83 0.91 1.87 -5.78
C PHE A 83 1.07 3.19 -6.54
N ALA A 84 0.17 3.52 -7.46
CA ALA A 84 0.10 4.82 -8.12
C ALA A 84 -0.56 5.83 -7.17
N LEU A 85 0.24 6.71 -6.58
CA LEU A 85 -0.22 7.62 -5.53
C LEU A 85 -0.53 9.02 -6.07
N PRO A 86 -1.57 9.69 -5.56
CA PRO A 86 -1.81 11.10 -5.84
C PRO A 86 -0.71 11.99 -5.23
N ASN A 87 -0.50 13.16 -5.81
CA ASN A 87 0.59 14.05 -5.40
C ASN A 87 0.53 14.43 -3.91
N TYR A 88 -0.65 14.77 -3.39
CA TYR A 88 -0.78 15.15 -1.98
C TYR A 88 -0.33 14.04 -1.02
N LEU A 89 -0.50 12.77 -1.40
CA LEU A 89 -0.03 11.65 -0.59
C LEU A 89 1.48 11.47 -0.71
N LYS A 90 2.04 11.63 -1.91
CA LYS A 90 3.50 11.60 -2.12
C LYS A 90 4.22 12.66 -1.27
N GLU A 91 3.62 13.83 -1.11
CA GLU A 91 4.16 14.92 -0.29
C GLU A 91 4.22 14.58 1.21
N LEU A 92 3.38 13.65 1.68
CA LEU A 92 3.39 13.18 3.06
C LEU A 92 4.50 12.16 3.37
N LEU A 93 5.04 11.54 2.36
CA LEU A 93 5.97 10.42 2.47
C LEU A 93 7.40 10.89 2.27
#